data_45e5226eaae6f9912e4b86af80d307ad
#
_entry.id   45e5226eaae6f9912e4b86af80d307ad
#
_cell.length_a   1.000
_cell.length_b   1.000
_cell.length_c   1.000
_cell.angle_alpha   90.00
_cell.angle_beta   90.00
_cell.angle_gamma   90.00
#
_symmetry.space_group_name_H-M   'P 1'
#
loop_
_entity.id
_entity.type
_entity.pdbx_description
1 polymer ?
#
loop_
_entity_poly.entity_id
_entity_poly.type
_entity_poly.pdbx_seq_one_letter_code
_entity_poly.pdbx_strand_id
1 'polypeptide(L)'
;MKQCLSVMRWQFGTWLGSARTVTAFLVFEPFIYNSSTRHIATLMFLGLMLLFADAPFTEQSAMYSLVRCSRVQWVVGKLMYILLSCAVYYIFSLAVTVLFFSPNAFAGNVWSAPFYELVMRDAAASSYHITVDPKLFMPVVTPYLAAFYALALNLGYGFFCGSLLFLINLSGSRVLGFAVLSAQHIISYLIRFKYLPFFISVFSNHGFSEDAGLPSVGFSCAYFCLFAAIIVACILRAVRHVDLKITVGTRI
;
A
#
# COMPACT_ATOMS: atom_id res chain seq x y z
N MET A 1 -0.41 -2.93 20.53
CA MET A 1 -0.92 -4.02 19.67
C MET A 1 -2.18 -4.65 20.23
N LYS A 2 -2.23 -5.16 21.49
CA LYS A 2 -3.45 -5.72 22.09
C LYS A 2 -4.64 -4.74 22.14
N GLN A 3 -4.41 -3.46 22.38
CA GLN A 3 -5.47 -2.44 22.42
C GLN A 3 -6.03 -2.09 21.02
N CYS A 4 -5.21 -2.04 19.98
CA CYS A 4 -5.71 -1.87 18.60
C CYS A 4 -6.53 -3.08 18.14
N LEU A 5 -6.09 -4.29 18.47
CA LEU A 5 -6.85 -5.51 18.24
C LEU A 5 -8.17 -5.54 19.04
N SER A 6 -8.17 -5.03 20.28
CA SER A 6 -9.38 -4.94 21.08
C SER A 6 -10.36 -3.90 20.55
N VAL A 7 -9.88 -2.77 20.05
CA VAL A 7 -10.72 -1.72 19.41
C VAL A 7 -11.30 -2.24 18.09
N MET A 8 -10.48 -2.88 17.24
CA MET A 8 -10.98 -3.56 16.05
C MET A 8 -12.02 -4.64 16.41
N ARG A 9 -11.72 -5.48 17.38
CA ARG A 9 -12.61 -6.56 17.83
C ARG A 9 -13.89 -6.01 18.47
N TRP A 10 -13.81 -4.88 19.17
CA TRP A 10 -14.95 -4.21 19.76
C TRP A 10 -15.80 -3.51 18.69
N GLN A 11 -15.20 -2.77 17.77
CA GLN A 11 -15.92 -2.14 16.66
C GLN A 11 -16.61 -3.17 15.76
N PHE A 12 -15.96 -4.29 15.45
CA PHE A 12 -16.57 -5.37 14.68
C PHE A 12 -17.49 -6.26 15.53
N GLY A 13 -17.22 -6.45 16.82
CA GLY A 13 -18.06 -7.22 17.73
C GLY A 13 -19.38 -6.54 18.08
N THR A 14 -19.39 -5.21 18.24
CA THR A 14 -20.64 -4.43 18.40
C THR A 14 -21.44 -4.41 17.09
N TRP A 15 -20.78 -4.42 15.97
CA TRP A 15 -21.42 -4.45 14.67
C TRP A 15 -21.95 -5.87 14.31
N LEU A 16 -21.23 -6.93 14.64
CA LEU A 16 -21.69 -8.33 14.54
C LEU A 16 -22.70 -8.70 15.63
N GLY A 17 -22.66 -8.07 16.79
CA GLY A 17 -23.52 -8.39 17.93
C GLY A 17 -24.87 -7.67 17.94
N SER A 18 -25.12 -6.69 17.07
CA SER A 18 -26.44 -6.10 16.86
C SER A 18 -27.37 -7.01 16.02
N ALA A 19 -27.26 -8.27 16.31
CA ALA A 19 -28.04 -9.44 15.97
C ALA A 19 -29.37 -9.24 15.24
N ARG A 20 -29.53 -9.79 14.14
CA ARG A 20 -30.63 -10.67 13.70
C ARG A 20 -30.54 -11.10 12.25
N THR A 21 -29.58 -10.58 11.54
CA THR A 21 -29.22 -11.12 10.23
C THR A 21 -27.71 -11.15 10.16
N VAL A 22 -27.11 -12.29 10.41
CA VAL A 22 -25.70 -12.55 10.07
C VAL A 22 -25.66 -12.55 8.55
N THR A 23 -25.59 -11.37 7.99
CA THR A 23 -25.35 -11.17 6.57
C THR A 23 -23.86 -11.36 6.39
N ALA A 24 -23.51 -12.42 5.71
CA ALA A 24 -22.13 -12.72 5.38
C ALA A 24 -21.49 -11.55 4.62
N PHE A 25 -20.28 -11.19 4.96
CA PHE A 25 -19.47 -10.23 4.20
C PHE A 25 -18.91 -10.88 2.94
N LEU A 26 -18.72 -10.08 1.91
CA LEU A 26 -17.89 -10.53 0.83
C LEU A 26 -16.43 -10.65 1.30
N VAL A 27 -15.76 -11.73 0.92
CA VAL A 27 -14.40 -12.09 1.35
C VAL A 27 -13.38 -10.96 1.20
N PHE A 28 -13.52 -10.11 0.19
CA PHE A 28 -12.55 -9.03 -0.10
C PHE A 28 -12.94 -7.64 0.42
N GLU A 29 -14.19 -7.43 0.88
CA GLU A 29 -14.63 -6.12 1.39
C GLU A 29 -13.78 -5.59 2.54
N PRO A 30 -13.36 -6.41 3.54
CA PRO A 30 -12.50 -5.92 4.59
C PRO A 30 -11.14 -5.45 4.10
N PHE A 31 -10.57 -6.08 3.07
CA PHE A 31 -9.32 -5.62 2.47
C PHE A 31 -9.50 -4.31 1.71
N ILE A 32 -10.59 -4.19 0.93
CA ILE A 32 -10.93 -2.94 0.23
C ILE A 32 -11.11 -1.80 1.22
N TYR A 33 -11.83 -2.05 2.32
CA TYR A 33 -12.03 -1.08 3.38
C TYR A 33 -10.71 -0.67 4.05
N ASN A 34 -9.87 -1.63 4.41
CA ASN A 34 -8.59 -1.38 5.05
C ASN A 34 -7.65 -0.56 4.16
N SER A 35 -7.56 -0.91 2.88
CA SER A 35 -6.71 -0.18 1.91
C SER A 35 -7.29 1.18 1.52
N SER A 36 -8.59 1.38 1.70
CA SER A 36 -9.27 2.65 1.42
C SER A 36 -9.30 3.60 2.62
N THR A 37 -9.06 3.09 3.83
CA THR A 37 -9.06 3.89 5.05
C THR A 37 -7.67 4.44 5.31
N ARG A 38 -7.50 5.76 5.31
CA ARG A 38 -6.19 6.44 5.40
C ARG A 38 -5.34 6.02 6.60
N HIS A 39 -5.95 5.87 7.78
CA HIS A 39 -5.23 5.47 8.99
C HIS A 39 -4.63 4.08 8.84
N ILE A 40 -5.40 3.14 8.28
CA ILE A 40 -4.94 1.76 8.08
C ILE A 40 -3.92 1.69 6.96
N ALA A 41 -4.15 2.43 5.86
CA ALA A 41 -3.17 2.56 4.77
C ALA A 41 -1.84 3.16 5.27
N THR A 42 -1.88 4.08 6.24
CA THR A 42 -0.67 4.61 6.91
C THR A 42 0.03 3.54 7.74
N LEU A 43 -0.70 2.68 8.46
CA LEU A 43 -0.11 1.55 9.17
C LEU A 43 0.53 0.53 8.20
N MET A 44 -0.11 0.27 7.07
CA MET A 44 0.46 -0.55 6.00
C MET A 44 1.76 0.07 5.45
N PHE A 45 1.79 1.39 5.24
CA PHE A 45 3.00 2.11 4.85
C PHE A 45 4.12 1.97 5.89
N LEU A 46 3.83 2.12 7.18
CA LEU A 46 4.83 1.93 8.24
C LEU A 46 5.41 0.50 8.25
N GLY A 47 4.56 -0.51 8.06
CA GLY A 47 5.01 -1.90 7.90
C GLY A 47 5.93 -2.07 6.70
N LEU A 48 5.61 -1.45 5.57
CA LEU A 48 6.44 -1.45 4.37
C LEU A 48 7.78 -0.75 4.59
N MET A 49 7.78 0.39 5.31
CA MET A 49 9.00 1.11 5.67
C MET A 49 9.93 0.27 6.55
N LEU A 50 9.39 -0.50 7.49
CA LEU A 50 10.16 -1.44 8.30
C LEU A 50 10.76 -2.56 7.44
N LEU A 51 10.00 -3.06 6.46
CA LEU A 51 10.48 -4.08 5.53
C LEU A 51 11.69 -3.60 4.70
N PHE A 52 11.72 -2.31 4.36
CA PHE A 52 12.78 -1.71 3.55
C PHE A 52 13.81 -0.91 4.36
N ALA A 53 13.77 -0.96 5.70
CA ALA A 53 14.66 -0.18 6.55
C ALA A 53 16.15 -0.42 6.25
N ASP A 54 16.52 -1.63 5.84
CA ASP A 54 17.89 -2.02 5.52
C ASP A 54 18.30 -1.80 4.06
N ALA A 55 17.42 -1.19 3.22
CA ALA A 55 17.83 -0.84 1.86
C ALA A 55 19.07 0.09 1.90
N PRO A 56 20.06 -0.09 1.06
CA PRO A 56 20.16 -0.89 -0.16
C PRO A 56 20.50 -2.38 0.01
N PHE A 57 20.25 -3.00 1.15
CA PHE A 57 20.47 -4.43 1.41
C PHE A 57 21.91 -4.88 1.16
N THR A 58 22.86 -4.07 1.62
CA THR A 58 24.30 -4.32 1.49
C THR A 58 24.77 -5.21 2.65
N GLU A 59 24.55 -6.50 2.57
CA GLU A 59 25.15 -7.50 3.45
C GLU A 59 26.56 -7.86 2.97
N GLN A 60 27.35 -8.52 3.84
CA GLN A 60 28.68 -9.04 3.44
C GLN A 60 28.60 -9.98 2.23
N SER A 61 27.51 -10.71 2.07
CA SER A 61 27.23 -11.53 0.89
C SER A 61 27.10 -10.73 -0.41
N ALA A 62 26.75 -9.43 -0.33
CA ALA A 62 26.66 -8.56 -1.50
C ALA A 62 28.02 -8.35 -2.17
N MET A 63 29.14 -8.43 -1.43
CA MET A 63 30.48 -8.36 -2.02
C MET A 63 30.71 -9.47 -3.05
N TYR A 64 30.33 -10.70 -2.73
CA TYR A 64 30.51 -11.84 -3.64
C TYR A 64 29.62 -11.72 -4.89
N SER A 65 28.43 -11.12 -4.74
CA SER A 65 27.55 -10.88 -5.88
C SER A 65 28.06 -9.77 -6.81
N LEU A 66 28.64 -8.70 -6.25
CA LEU A 66 29.23 -7.59 -7.02
C LEU A 66 30.48 -8.00 -7.81
N VAL A 67 31.23 -9.00 -7.35
CA VAL A 67 32.37 -9.55 -8.09
C VAL A 67 31.91 -10.40 -9.28
N ARG A 68 30.73 -11.03 -9.18
CA ARG A 68 30.21 -11.98 -10.19
C ARG A 68 29.21 -11.36 -11.17
N CYS A 69 28.58 -10.23 -10.81
CA CYS A 69 27.54 -9.60 -11.61
C CYS A 69 27.95 -8.18 -12.01
N SER A 70 27.46 -7.71 -13.17
CA SER A 70 27.59 -6.30 -13.52
C SER A 70 26.76 -5.43 -12.55
N ARG A 71 27.15 -4.16 -12.37
CA ARG A 71 26.44 -3.20 -11.52
C ARG A 71 24.97 -3.09 -11.90
N VAL A 72 24.65 -3.14 -13.18
CA VAL A 72 23.26 -3.11 -13.69
C VAL A 72 22.48 -4.34 -13.26
N GLN A 73 23.06 -5.53 -13.41
CA GLN A 73 22.41 -6.78 -12.98
C GLN A 73 22.13 -6.80 -11.47
N TRP A 74 23.07 -6.28 -10.68
CA TRP A 74 22.87 -6.13 -9.25
C TRP A 74 21.68 -5.22 -8.92
N VAL A 75 21.59 -4.04 -9.57
CA VAL A 75 20.46 -3.10 -9.39
C VAL A 75 19.13 -3.75 -9.78
N VAL A 76 19.08 -4.39 -10.95
CA VAL A 76 17.86 -5.07 -11.43
C VAL A 76 17.43 -6.14 -10.41
N GLY A 77 18.38 -6.93 -9.90
CA GLY A 77 18.10 -7.92 -8.86
C GLY A 77 17.50 -7.29 -7.58
N LYS A 78 18.01 -6.12 -7.15
CA LYS A 78 17.48 -5.41 -5.98
C LYS A 78 16.08 -4.81 -6.23
N LEU A 79 15.85 -4.26 -7.42
CA LEU A 79 14.53 -3.76 -7.81
C LEU A 79 13.48 -4.89 -7.90
N MET A 80 13.86 -6.04 -8.44
CA MET A 80 12.99 -7.23 -8.45
C MET A 80 12.72 -7.74 -7.03
N TYR A 81 13.71 -7.70 -6.15
CA TYR A 81 13.52 -8.04 -4.73
C TYR A 81 12.53 -7.07 -4.06
N ILE A 82 12.63 -5.75 -4.29
CA ILE A 82 11.69 -4.75 -3.76
C ILE A 82 10.28 -5.04 -4.28
N LEU A 83 10.11 -5.28 -5.58
CA LEU A 83 8.80 -5.58 -6.17
C LEU A 83 8.18 -6.85 -5.58
N LEU A 84 8.97 -7.92 -5.49
CA LEU A 84 8.52 -9.20 -4.93
C LEU A 84 8.17 -9.06 -3.44
N SER A 85 8.97 -8.34 -2.67
CA SER A 85 8.70 -8.07 -1.25
C SER A 85 7.40 -7.29 -1.05
N CYS A 86 7.14 -6.27 -1.90
CA CYS A 86 5.86 -5.56 -1.90
C CYS A 86 4.70 -6.51 -2.23
N ALA A 87 4.84 -7.34 -3.26
CA ALA A 87 3.81 -8.29 -3.66
C ALA A 87 3.49 -9.28 -2.53
N VAL A 88 4.53 -9.88 -1.93
CA VAL A 88 4.35 -10.79 -0.78
C VAL A 88 3.70 -10.09 0.40
N TYR A 89 4.11 -8.86 0.72
CA TYR A 89 3.55 -8.08 1.83
C TYR A 89 2.05 -7.81 1.65
N TYR A 90 1.63 -7.32 0.48
CA TYR A 90 0.23 -6.98 0.24
C TYR A 90 -0.65 -8.22 0.01
N ILE A 91 -0.13 -9.26 -0.65
CA ILE A 91 -0.84 -10.55 -0.79
C ILE A 91 -1.01 -11.22 0.57
N PHE A 92 0.01 -11.17 1.43
CA PHE A 92 -0.08 -11.66 2.80
C PHE A 92 -1.12 -10.88 3.61
N SER A 93 -1.14 -9.55 3.51
CA SER A 93 -2.15 -8.70 4.15
C SER A 93 -3.56 -9.05 3.67
N LEU A 94 -3.76 -9.24 2.37
CA LEU A 94 -5.01 -9.71 1.79
C LEU A 94 -5.39 -11.10 2.34
N ALA A 95 -4.46 -12.05 2.33
CA ALA A 95 -4.70 -13.41 2.78
C ALA A 95 -5.10 -13.48 4.26
N VAL A 96 -4.39 -12.73 5.12
CA VAL A 96 -4.71 -12.63 6.56
C VAL A 96 -6.10 -12.05 6.76
N THR A 97 -6.46 -11.01 6.01
CA THR A 97 -7.79 -10.40 6.07
C THR A 97 -8.87 -11.38 5.65
N VAL A 98 -8.67 -12.09 4.54
CA VAL A 98 -9.58 -13.13 4.05
C VAL A 98 -9.74 -14.26 5.06
N LEU A 99 -8.65 -14.78 5.62
CA LEU A 99 -8.69 -15.87 6.62
C LEU A 99 -9.39 -15.45 7.89
N PHE A 100 -9.17 -14.22 8.35
CA PHE A 100 -9.80 -13.72 9.58
C PHE A 100 -11.32 -13.60 9.46
N PHE A 101 -11.81 -13.18 8.29
CA PHE A 101 -13.23 -12.97 8.04
C PHE A 101 -13.94 -14.19 7.41
N SER A 102 -13.19 -15.20 6.96
CA SER A 102 -13.71 -16.38 6.26
C SER A 102 -14.89 -17.09 6.94
N PRO A 103 -14.98 -17.21 8.29
CA PRO A 103 -16.10 -17.89 8.92
C PRO A 103 -17.47 -17.24 8.66
N ASN A 104 -17.47 -15.94 8.34
CA ASN A 104 -18.67 -15.12 8.12
C ASN A 104 -18.69 -14.48 6.74
N ALA A 105 -17.95 -15.05 5.78
CA ALA A 105 -17.80 -14.50 4.45
C ALA A 105 -18.42 -15.38 3.38
N PHE A 106 -18.93 -14.75 2.34
CA PHE A 106 -19.38 -15.46 1.14
C PHE A 106 -18.49 -15.10 -0.07
N ALA A 107 -18.35 -16.07 -0.97
CA ALA A 107 -17.63 -15.88 -2.22
C ALA A 107 -18.65 -15.55 -3.33
N GLY A 108 -18.90 -14.29 -3.55
CA GLY A 108 -19.75 -13.81 -4.65
C GLY A 108 -19.15 -12.53 -5.22
N ASN A 109 -19.54 -12.12 -6.40
CA ASN A 109 -19.08 -10.86 -7.00
C ASN A 109 -20.16 -9.77 -6.89
N VAL A 110 -20.77 -9.69 -5.69
CA VAL A 110 -21.83 -8.74 -5.35
C VAL A 110 -21.49 -8.11 -4.01
N TRP A 111 -21.66 -6.80 -3.88
CA TRP A 111 -21.47 -6.10 -2.61
C TRP A 111 -22.41 -6.63 -1.54
N SER A 112 -21.92 -6.83 -0.33
CA SER A 112 -22.71 -7.34 0.76
C SER A 112 -23.76 -6.32 1.21
N ALA A 113 -24.92 -6.80 1.65
CA ALA A 113 -25.97 -5.93 2.18
C ALA A 113 -25.48 -5.08 3.38
N PRO A 114 -24.69 -5.62 4.34
CA PRO A 114 -24.15 -4.81 5.43
C PRO A 114 -23.22 -3.70 4.93
N PHE A 115 -22.38 -3.98 3.94
CA PHE A 115 -21.49 -2.96 3.38
C PHE A 115 -22.29 -1.89 2.65
N TYR A 116 -23.30 -2.27 1.90
CA TYR A 116 -24.22 -1.36 1.23
C TYR A 116 -25.00 -0.47 2.21
N GLU A 117 -25.56 -1.05 3.27
CA GLU A 117 -26.27 -0.33 4.34
C GLU A 117 -25.36 0.64 5.10
N LEU A 118 -24.16 0.19 5.45
CA LEU A 118 -23.16 0.99 6.14
C LEU A 118 -22.81 2.27 5.38
N VAL A 119 -22.82 2.18 4.09
CA VAL A 119 -22.39 3.16 3.13
C VAL A 119 -23.48 4.13 2.73
N MET A 120 -24.72 3.62 2.60
CA MET A 120 -25.85 4.42 2.17
C MET A 120 -26.50 5.22 3.31
N ARG A 121 -26.23 4.84 4.57
CA ARG A 121 -26.72 5.57 5.74
C ARG A 121 -25.66 6.56 6.24
N ASP A 122 -25.81 7.83 5.90
CA ASP A 122 -24.89 8.89 6.33
C ASP A 122 -24.70 8.94 7.87
N ALA A 123 -25.75 8.61 8.65
CA ALA A 123 -25.70 8.53 10.09
C ALA A 123 -24.83 7.35 10.59
N ALA A 124 -24.85 6.21 9.92
CA ALA A 124 -23.99 5.08 10.24
C ALA A 124 -22.55 5.37 9.82
N ALA A 125 -22.34 5.94 8.64
CA ALA A 125 -21.02 6.33 8.15
C ALA A 125 -20.33 7.32 9.10
N SER A 126 -21.05 8.31 9.62
CA SER A 126 -20.51 9.29 10.59
C SER A 126 -20.19 8.66 11.94
N SER A 127 -21.02 7.75 12.45
CA SER A 127 -20.80 7.08 13.75
C SER A 127 -19.63 6.10 13.74
N TYR A 128 -19.32 5.51 12.59
CA TYR A 128 -18.19 4.59 12.41
C TYR A 128 -16.93 5.25 11.84
N HIS A 129 -16.90 6.59 11.70
CA HIS A 129 -15.79 7.36 11.13
C HIS A 129 -15.35 6.86 9.74
N ILE A 130 -16.32 6.45 8.91
CA ILE A 130 -16.07 6.01 7.56
C ILE A 130 -15.74 7.23 6.71
N THR A 131 -14.50 7.34 6.29
CA THR A 131 -13.99 8.44 5.47
C THR A 131 -14.10 8.16 3.96
N VAL A 132 -14.65 7.01 3.61
CA VAL A 132 -14.81 6.54 2.22
C VAL A 132 -16.20 6.92 1.77
N ASP A 133 -16.34 7.54 0.59
CA ASP A 133 -17.64 7.71 -0.06
C ASP A 133 -17.83 6.60 -1.12
N PRO A 134 -18.50 5.53 -0.77
CA PRO A 134 -18.67 4.37 -1.63
C PRO A 134 -19.75 4.54 -2.69
N LYS A 135 -20.58 5.60 -2.57
CA LYS A 135 -21.54 5.97 -3.64
C LYS A 135 -20.82 6.21 -4.96
N LEU A 136 -19.53 6.59 -4.89
CA LEU A 136 -18.73 6.88 -6.07
C LEU A 136 -18.32 5.64 -6.87
N PHE A 137 -18.13 4.48 -6.24
CA PHE A 137 -17.58 3.30 -6.94
C PHE A 137 -18.47 2.06 -6.92
N MET A 138 -19.32 1.87 -5.88
CA MET A 138 -20.16 0.66 -5.75
C MET A 138 -21.09 0.38 -6.95
N PRO A 139 -21.71 1.42 -7.57
CA PRO A 139 -22.57 1.16 -8.72
C PRO A 139 -21.81 0.75 -9.99
N VAL A 140 -20.53 1.12 -10.09
CA VAL A 140 -19.75 1.00 -11.33
C VAL A 140 -18.73 -0.14 -11.26
N VAL A 141 -18.22 -0.45 -10.06
CA VAL A 141 -17.12 -1.40 -9.90
C VAL A 141 -17.60 -2.61 -9.10
N THR A 142 -17.34 -3.81 -9.63
CA THR A 142 -17.59 -5.04 -8.88
C THR A 142 -16.57 -5.24 -7.75
N PRO A 143 -16.92 -5.93 -6.66
CA PRO A 143 -16.02 -6.12 -5.51
C PRO A 143 -14.67 -6.75 -5.87
N TYR A 144 -14.64 -7.74 -6.75
CA TYR A 144 -13.38 -8.38 -7.16
C TYR A 144 -12.49 -7.42 -7.93
N LEU A 145 -13.08 -6.59 -8.79
CA LEU A 145 -12.36 -5.56 -9.52
C LEU A 145 -11.86 -4.47 -8.59
N ALA A 146 -12.66 -4.07 -7.59
CA ALA A 146 -12.24 -3.12 -6.55
C ALA A 146 -11.05 -3.65 -5.74
N ALA A 147 -11.08 -4.93 -5.33
CA ALA A 147 -9.97 -5.57 -4.63
C ALA A 147 -8.69 -5.63 -5.48
N PHE A 148 -8.84 -5.94 -6.77
CA PHE A 148 -7.72 -5.93 -7.72
C PHE A 148 -7.12 -4.53 -7.88
N TYR A 149 -7.96 -3.51 -8.04
CA TYR A 149 -7.49 -2.12 -8.13
C TYR A 149 -6.81 -1.66 -6.84
N ALA A 150 -7.39 -1.95 -5.68
CA ALA A 150 -6.78 -1.64 -4.40
C ALA A 150 -5.41 -2.32 -4.24
N LEU A 151 -5.29 -3.59 -4.63
CA LEU A 151 -4.02 -4.32 -4.59
C LEU A 151 -2.99 -3.72 -5.55
N ALA A 152 -3.39 -3.43 -6.79
CA ALA A 152 -2.51 -2.86 -7.82
C ALA A 152 -1.98 -1.47 -7.42
N LEU A 153 -2.85 -0.60 -6.89
CA LEU A 153 -2.48 0.73 -6.41
C LEU A 153 -1.52 0.67 -5.22
N ASN A 154 -1.80 -0.19 -4.25
CA ASN A 154 -0.93 -0.38 -3.10
C ASN A 154 0.43 -0.96 -3.51
N LEU A 155 0.45 -1.92 -4.44
CA LEU A 155 1.69 -2.48 -5.00
C LEU A 155 2.51 -1.41 -5.75
N GLY A 156 1.85 -0.58 -6.57
CA GLY A 156 2.46 0.55 -7.26
C GLY A 156 3.09 1.55 -6.28
N TYR A 157 2.37 1.93 -5.24
CA TYR A 157 2.86 2.83 -4.20
C TYR A 157 4.02 2.20 -3.39
N GLY A 158 3.90 0.93 -3.03
CA GLY A 158 4.95 0.21 -2.32
C GLY A 158 6.24 0.13 -3.13
N PHE A 159 6.14 -0.20 -4.41
CA PHE A 159 7.30 -0.23 -5.31
C PHE A 159 7.91 1.17 -5.52
N PHE A 160 7.07 2.21 -5.65
CA PHE A 160 7.52 3.61 -5.70
C PHE A 160 8.32 3.97 -4.43
N CYS A 161 7.78 3.71 -3.24
CA CYS A 161 8.45 4.00 -1.97
C CYS A 161 9.76 3.22 -1.80
N GLY A 162 9.75 1.91 -2.06
CA GLY A 162 10.94 1.07 -1.94
C GLY A 162 12.04 1.46 -2.92
N SER A 163 11.68 1.78 -4.17
CA SER A 163 12.63 2.22 -5.19
C SER A 163 13.20 3.61 -4.89
N LEU A 164 12.37 4.54 -4.38
CA LEU A 164 12.81 5.87 -3.99
C LEU A 164 13.75 5.80 -2.77
N LEU A 165 13.42 4.97 -1.78
CA LEU A 165 14.29 4.71 -0.63
C LEU A 165 15.64 4.14 -1.08
N PHE A 166 15.63 3.17 -1.99
CA PHE A 166 16.84 2.59 -2.55
C PHE A 166 17.70 3.66 -3.26
N LEU A 167 17.09 4.53 -4.08
CA LEU A 167 17.78 5.61 -4.78
C LEU A 167 18.45 6.58 -3.81
N ILE A 168 17.72 7.06 -2.79
CA ILE A 168 18.24 8.04 -1.83
C ILE A 168 19.36 7.41 -0.98
N ASN A 169 19.17 6.19 -0.52
CA ASN A 169 20.15 5.49 0.30
C ASN A 169 21.42 5.09 -0.48
N LEU A 170 21.30 4.95 -1.79
CA LEU A 170 22.46 4.70 -2.65
C LEU A 170 23.40 5.91 -2.73
N SER A 171 22.85 7.12 -2.69
CA SER A 171 23.58 8.39 -2.82
C SER A 171 23.81 9.11 -1.48
N GLY A 172 23.14 8.71 -0.42
CA GLY A 172 23.12 9.40 0.86
C GLY A 172 23.18 8.48 2.07
N SER A 173 22.60 8.93 3.16
CA SER A 173 22.46 8.13 4.38
C SER A 173 21.09 7.42 4.43
N ARG A 174 21.04 6.26 5.08
CA ARG A 174 19.79 5.52 5.33
C ARG A 174 18.74 6.37 6.08
N VAL A 175 19.22 7.20 7.01
CA VAL A 175 18.37 8.12 7.77
C VAL A 175 17.69 9.13 6.86
N LEU A 176 18.43 9.67 5.87
CA LEU A 176 17.88 10.65 4.91
C LEU A 176 16.77 10.03 4.06
N GLY A 177 16.98 8.82 3.54
CA GLY A 177 15.96 8.13 2.76
C GLY A 177 14.68 7.91 3.54
N PHE A 178 14.80 7.47 4.78
CA PHE A 178 13.67 7.26 5.67
C PHE A 178 12.93 8.57 6.00
N ALA A 179 13.68 9.63 6.30
CA ALA A 179 13.13 10.95 6.60
C ALA A 179 12.36 11.54 5.40
N VAL A 180 12.93 11.46 4.20
CA VAL A 180 12.28 11.97 2.97
C VAL A 180 10.99 11.23 2.67
N LEU A 181 10.98 9.90 2.76
CA LEU A 181 9.76 9.12 2.53
C LEU A 181 8.70 9.36 3.60
N SER A 182 9.09 9.44 4.86
CA SER A 182 8.16 9.76 5.95
C SER A 182 7.58 11.16 5.77
N ALA A 183 8.40 12.14 5.43
CA ALA A 183 7.92 13.50 5.13
C ALA A 183 6.96 13.52 3.94
N GLN A 184 7.29 12.83 2.83
CA GLN A 184 6.41 12.70 1.66
C GLN A 184 5.06 12.08 2.04
N HIS A 185 5.07 11.02 2.86
CA HIS A 185 3.84 10.36 3.30
C HIS A 185 3.00 11.28 4.18
N ILE A 186 3.61 11.95 5.18
CA ILE A 186 2.94 12.89 6.08
C ILE A 186 2.34 14.06 5.30
N ILE A 187 3.10 14.64 4.37
CA ILE A 187 2.63 15.73 3.52
C ILE A 187 1.41 15.28 2.69
N SER A 188 1.50 14.10 2.07
CA SER A 188 0.38 13.53 1.30
C SER A 188 -0.85 13.23 2.16
N TYR A 189 -0.63 12.82 3.41
CA TYR A 189 -1.70 12.56 4.37
C TYR A 189 -2.43 13.86 4.78
N LEU A 190 -1.67 14.94 5.05
CA LEU A 190 -2.21 16.21 5.56
C LEU A 190 -2.84 17.07 4.46
N ILE A 191 -2.15 17.26 3.33
CA ILE A 191 -2.54 18.25 2.29
C ILE A 191 -3.68 17.76 1.41
N ARG A 192 -3.91 16.46 1.29
CA ARG A 192 -4.96 15.86 0.46
C ARG A 192 -4.98 16.32 -1.01
N PHE A 193 -3.81 16.67 -1.54
CA PHE A 193 -3.73 17.06 -2.93
C PHE A 193 -3.84 15.83 -3.84
N LYS A 194 -4.75 15.90 -4.81
CA LYS A 194 -5.19 14.76 -5.64
C LYS A 194 -4.12 14.08 -6.50
N TYR A 195 -2.93 14.68 -6.62
CA TYR A 195 -1.82 14.11 -7.39
C TYR A 195 -0.65 13.64 -6.51
N LEU A 196 -0.78 13.67 -5.19
CA LEU A 196 0.26 13.15 -4.30
C LEU A 196 0.25 11.61 -4.28
N PRO A 197 1.42 10.96 -4.25
CA PRO A 197 1.53 9.51 -4.38
C PRO A 197 0.68 8.71 -3.39
N PHE A 198 0.65 9.12 -2.11
CA PHE A 198 -0.19 8.43 -1.13
C PHE A 198 -1.69 8.65 -1.39
N PHE A 199 -2.10 9.85 -1.83
CA PHE A 199 -3.50 10.11 -2.15
C PHE A 199 -4.00 9.20 -3.27
N ILE A 200 -3.23 9.05 -4.35
CA ILE A 200 -3.59 8.22 -5.50
C ILE A 200 -3.35 6.71 -5.27
N SER A 201 -2.73 6.31 -4.16
CA SER A 201 -2.63 4.89 -3.79
C SER A 201 -3.90 4.37 -3.11
N VAL A 202 -4.70 5.26 -2.54
CA VAL A 202 -5.93 4.91 -1.82
C VAL A 202 -7.07 4.76 -2.81
N PHE A 203 -7.63 3.56 -2.94
CA PHE A 203 -8.66 3.23 -3.92
C PHE A 203 -9.89 4.15 -3.85
N SER A 204 -10.35 4.49 -2.65
CA SER A 204 -11.53 5.36 -2.44
C SER A 204 -11.36 6.81 -2.89
N ASN A 205 -10.14 7.25 -3.19
CA ASN A 205 -9.85 8.60 -3.68
C ASN A 205 -9.96 8.72 -5.21
N HIS A 206 -10.52 7.71 -5.89
CA HIS A 206 -10.67 7.71 -7.34
C HIS A 206 -12.09 8.04 -7.78
N GLY A 207 -12.20 8.79 -8.88
CA GLY A 207 -13.45 9.06 -9.56
C GLY A 207 -13.79 7.98 -10.57
N PHE A 208 -15.00 7.45 -10.49
CA PHE A 208 -15.54 6.46 -11.44
C PHE A 208 -16.62 7.09 -12.34
N SER A 209 -16.91 8.37 -12.15
CA SER A 209 -17.76 9.20 -13.03
C SER A 209 -16.96 10.40 -13.53
N GLU A 210 -17.29 10.92 -14.70
CA GLU A 210 -16.61 12.06 -15.33
C GLU A 210 -16.72 13.35 -14.49
N ASP A 211 -17.77 13.48 -13.70
CA ASP A 211 -18.03 14.67 -12.88
C ASP A 211 -17.28 14.71 -11.54
N ALA A 212 -16.62 13.64 -11.15
CA ALA A 212 -16.05 13.54 -9.81
C ALA A 212 -14.81 14.43 -9.57
N GLY A 213 -14.19 14.97 -10.62
CA GLY A 213 -12.96 15.79 -10.52
C GLY A 213 -11.77 15.09 -9.87
N LEU A 214 -11.87 13.78 -9.63
CA LEU A 214 -10.87 12.90 -9.02
C LEU A 214 -10.11 12.13 -10.11
N PRO A 215 -8.86 11.72 -9.85
CA PRO A 215 -8.10 10.93 -10.81
C PRO A 215 -8.77 9.57 -11.07
N SER A 216 -8.69 9.06 -12.29
CA SER A 216 -9.11 7.70 -12.60
C SER A 216 -8.06 6.67 -12.13
N VAL A 217 -8.49 5.43 -11.91
CA VAL A 217 -7.57 4.33 -11.55
C VAL A 217 -6.52 4.12 -12.64
N GLY A 218 -6.92 4.22 -13.92
CA GLY A 218 -5.98 4.12 -15.04
C GLY A 218 -4.90 5.20 -15.03
N PHE A 219 -5.27 6.45 -14.72
CA PHE A 219 -4.32 7.54 -14.52
C PHE A 219 -3.32 7.21 -13.40
N SER A 220 -3.79 6.72 -12.27
CA SER A 220 -2.95 6.39 -11.10
C SER A 220 -1.98 5.25 -11.38
N CYS A 221 -2.42 4.22 -12.11
CA CYS A 221 -1.53 3.16 -12.57
C CYS A 221 -0.46 3.69 -13.52
N ALA A 222 -0.83 4.52 -14.51
CA ALA A 222 0.11 5.15 -15.43
C ALA A 222 1.10 6.07 -14.68
N TYR A 223 0.62 6.82 -13.69
CA TYR A 223 1.45 7.64 -12.81
C TYR A 223 2.52 6.80 -12.10
N PHE A 224 2.14 5.71 -11.43
CA PHE A 224 3.11 4.85 -10.75
C PHE A 224 4.09 4.19 -11.72
N CYS A 225 3.63 3.74 -12.90
CA CYS A 225 4.52 3.20 -13.93
C CYS A 225 5.54 4.24 -14.43
N LEU A 226 5.09 5.47 -14.69
CA LEU A 226 5.97 6.55 -15.14
C LEU A 226 7.00 6.91 -14.08
N PHE A 227 6.58 7.15 -12.83
CA PHE A 227 7.50 7.47 -11.75
C PHE A 227 8.46 6.32 -11.44
N ALA A 228 8.00 5.08 -11.47
CA ALA A 228 8.86 3.91 -11.34
C ALA A 228 9.94 3.88 -12.45
N ALA A 229 9.56 4.13 -13.70
CA ALA A 229 10.52 4.19 -14.82
C ALA A 229 11.57 5.30 -14.62
N ILE A 230 11.14 6.50 -14.19
CA ILE A 230 12.04 7.61 -13.88
C ILE A 230 13.02 7.25 -12.76
N ILE A 231 12.50 6.71 -11.64
CA ILE A 231 13.33 6.33 -10.49
C ILE A 231 14.33 5.24 -10.89
N VAL A 232 13.90 4.22 -11.64
CA VAL A 232 14.77 3.16 -12.15
C VAL A 232 15.87 3.74 -13.05
N ALA A 233 15.55 4.66 -13.95
CA ALA A 233 16.53 5.34 -14.79
C ALA A 233 17.53 6.13 -13.94
N CYS A 234 17.08 6.85 -12.91
CA CYS A 234 17.94 7.56 -11.97
C CYS A 234 18.87 6.60 -11.20
N ILE A 235 18.35 5.47 -10.71
CA ILE A 235 19.14 4.45 -10.02
C ILE A 235 20.22 3.89 -10.95
N LEU A 236 19.86 3.52 -12.17
CA LEU A 236 20.80 2.98 -13.18
C LEU A 236 21.90 3.99 -13.54
N ARG A 237 21.56 5.28 -13.56
CA ARG A 237 22.54 6.36 -13.76
C ARG A 237 23.43 6.52 -12.53
N ALA A 238 22.84 6.59 -11.34
CA ALA A 238 23.57 6.79 -10.09
C ALA A 238 24.61 5.67 -9.84
N VAL A 239 24.24 4.42 -10.06
CA VAL A 239 25.12 3.25 -9.84
C VAL A 239 26.37 3.27 -10.71
N ARG A 240 26.35 3.95 -11.86
CA ARG A 240 27.54 4.08 -12.73
C ARG A 240 28.61 4.97 -12.11
N HIS A 241 28.20 5.93 -11.26
CA HIS A 241 29.08 6.98 -10.71
C HIS A 241 29.35 6.82 -9.21
N VAL A 242 28.57 6.01 -8.51
CA VAL A 242 28.75 5.78 -7.07
C VAL A 242 29.80 4.69 -6.84
N ASP A 243 30.84 5.03 -6.09
CA ASP A 243 31.70 4.04 -5.49
C ASP A 243 30.92 3.35 -4.36
N LEU A 244 30.58 2.09 -4.59
CA LEU A 244 29.89 1.28 -3.58
C LEU A 244 30.88 1.03 -2.42
N LYS A 245 31.00 2.01 -1.53
CA LYS A 245 31.73 1.86 -0.27
C LYS A 245 30.96 0.89 0.59
N ILE A 246 31.39 -0.35 0.56
CA ILE A 246 30.88 -1.36 1.48
C ILE A 246 31.43 -0.99 2.84
N THR A 247 30.58 -0.45 3.70
CA THR A 247 30.91 -0.22 5.09
C THR A 247 30.99 -1.60 5.74
N VAL A 248 32.18 -2.15 5.78
CA VAL A 248 32.47 -3.30 6.65
C VAL A 248 32.24 -2.79 8.05
N GLY A 249 31.08 -3.13 8.61
CA GLY A 249 30.76 -2.80 9.98
C GLY A 249 31.79 -3.45 10.89
N THR A 250 32.75 -2.69 11.34
CA THR A 250 33.53 -3.00 12.51
C THR A 250 32.55 -3.09 13.67
N ARG A 251 32.06 -4.29 13.97
CA ARG A 251 31.50 -4.58 15.29
C ARG A 251 32.66 -4.48 16.27
N ILE A 252 32.72 -3.39 17.04
CA ILE A 252 33.39 -3.32 18.32
C ILE A 252 32.40 -3.84 19.37
#